data_953b8a588719b28a6d41bb4fe75c2a51
#
_entry.id   953b8a588719b28a6d41bb4fe75c2a51
#
_cell.length_a   1.000
_cell.length_b   1.000
_cell.length_c   1.000
_cell.angle_alpha   90.00
_cell.angle_beta   90.00
_cell.angle_gamma   90.00
#
_symmetry.space_group_name_H-M   'P 1'
#
loop_
_entity.id
_entity.type
_entity.pdbx_description
1 polymer ?
#
loop_
_entity_poly.entity_id
_entity_poly.type
_entity_poly.pdbx_seq_one_letter_code
_entity_poly.pdbx_strand_id
1 'polypeptide(L)' 'MNRLKLPPLLIGSIEDVIDERRVVIRSSTGPSFLVYTSEHIPTSKLTVGTRVALNKATLSVISVIPEA' A
#
# COMPACT_ATOMS: atom_id res chain seq x y z
N MET A 1 -24.92 10.37 17.13
CA MET A 1 -23.50 10.17 17.14
C MET A 1 -22.97 9.70 15.79
N ASN A 2 -22.15 10.50 15.22
CA ASN A 2 -21.61 10.12 13.94
C ASN A 2 -20.42 9.27 14.06
N ARG A 3 -20.47 8.18 13.36
CA ARG A 3 -19.33 7.37 13.24
C ARG A 3 -18.83 7.49 11.85
N LEU A 4 -17.63 7.96 11.73
CA LEU A 4 -17.01 7.96 10.42
C LEU A 4 -16.67 6.54 10.07
N LYS A 5 -17.24 6.09 8.99
CA LYS A 5 -16.85 4.79 8.49
C LYS A 5 -15.64 4.96 7.66
N LEU A 6 -14.51 4.69 8.26
CA LEU A 6 -13.27 4.73 7.53
C LEU A 6 -13.14 3.47 6.71
N PRO A 7 -12.62 3.56 5.50
CA PRO A 7 -12.36 2.35 4.73
C PRO A 7 -11.36 1.48 5.46
N PRO A 8 -11.40 0.17 5.25
CA PRO A 8 -10.46 -0.72 5.90
C PRO A 8 -9.07 -0.54 5.29
N LEU A 9 -8.26 0.24 5.96
CA LEU A 9 -6.90 0.51 5.51
C LEU A 9 -5.93 -0.39 6.22
N LEU A 10 -4.92 -0.80 5.50
CA LEU A 10 -3.87 -1.64 6.01
C LEU A 10 -2.55 -0.98 5.71
N ILE A 11 -1.68 -0.93 6.70
CA ILE A 11 -0.35 -0.38 6.51
C ILE A 11 0.61 -1.52 6.22
N GLY A 12 1.40 -1.36 5.19
CA GLY A 12 2.41 -2.34 4.87
C GLY A 12 3.63 -1.67 4.30
N SER A 13 4.65 -2.45 4.01
CA SER A 13 5.85 -1.92 3.39
C SER A 13 6.12 -2.71 2.12
N ILE A 14 6.72 -2.02 1.16
CA ILE A 14 7.02 -2.65 -0.11
C ILE A 14 8.16 -3.63 0.08
N GLU A 15 7.89 -4.87 -0.26
CA GLU A 15 8.86 -5.94 -0.15
C GLU A 15 9.57 -6.16 -1.49
N ASP A 16 8.84 -5.98 -2.57
CA ASP A 16 9.39 -6.17 -3.90
C ASP A 16 8.56 -5.38 -4.88
N VAL A 17 9.16 -4.98 -5.97
CA VAL A 17 8.46 -4.26 -7.03
C VAL A 17 8.48 -5.14 -8.26
N ILE A 18 7.29 -5.56 -8.69
CA ILE A 18 7.17 -6.44 -9.84
C ILE A 18 7.24 -5.64 -11.14
N ASP A 19 6.41 -4.60 -11.23
CA ASP A 19 6.45 -3.70 -12.36
C ASP A 19 5.85 -2.36 -11.94
N GLU A 20 5.52 -1.52 -12.91
CA GLU A 20 5.07 -0.16 -12.63
C GLU A 20 3.78 -0.11 -11.85
N ARG A 21 2.98 -1.15 -11.89
CA ARG A 21 1.67 -1.13 -11.26
C ARG A 21 1.44 -2.24 -10.27
N ARG A 22 2.41 -3.13 -10.11
CA ARG A 22 2.26 -4.24 -9.18
C ARG A 22 3.44 -4.30 -8.26
N VAL A 23 3.15 -4.40 -6.99
CA VAL A 23 4.21 -4.50 -5.98
C VAL A 23 3.80 -5.55 -4.98
N VAL A 24 4.79 -6.13 -4.32
CA VAL A 24 4.54 -7.05 -3.22
C VAL A 24 4.67 -6.25 -1.94
N ILE A 25 3.61 -6.27 -1.16
CA ILE A 25 3.55 -5.53 0.10
C ILE A 25 3.51 -6.52 1.24
N ARG A 26 4.34 -6.29 2.23
CA ARG A 26 4.30 -7.08 3.44
C ARG A 26 3.50 -6.32 4.47
N SER A 27 2.40 -6.91 4.91
CA SER A 27 1.56 -6.24 5.89
C SER A 27 2.18 -6.32 7.27
N SER A 28 1.73 -5.44 8.15
CA SER A 28 2.23 -5.43 9.51
C SER A 28 1.86 -6.68 10.28
N THR A 29 0.89 -7.43 9.79
CA THR A 29 0.47 -8.67 10.44
C THR A 29 1.25 -9.88 9.96
N GLY A 30 2.10 -9.70 8.95
CA GLY A 30 2.98 -10.77 8.51
C GLY A 30 2.83 -11.22 7.07
N PRO A 31 1.62 -11.50 6.59
CA PRO A 31 1.49 -12.02 5.22
C PRO A 31 1.84 -10.97 4.18
N SER A 32 2.37 -11.43 3.06
CA SER A 32 2.67 -10.56 1.93
C SER A 32 1.58 -10.70 0.89
N PHE A 33 1.30 -9.60 0.21
CA PHE A 33 0.26 -9.58 -0.82
C PHE A 33 0.80 -8.94 -2.07
N LEU A 34 0.35 -9.45 -3.20
CA LEU A 34 0.58 -8.76 -4.47
C LEU A 34 -0.55 -7.75 -4.63
N VAL A 35 -0.20 -6.48 -4.71
CA VAL A 35 -1.20 -5.42 -4.80
C VAL A 35 -0.92 -4.55 -6.01
N TYR A 36 -1.96 -3.87 -6.45
CA TYR A 36 -1.84 -2.94 -7.57
C TYR A 36 -1.65 -1.54 -7.05
N THR A 37 -0.92 -0.75 -7.80
CA THR A 37 -0.73 0.66 -7.45
C THR A 37 -1.56 1.52 -8.38
N SER A 38 -1.93 2.70 -7.87
CA SER A 38 -2.67 3.65 -8.66
C SER A 38 -1.73 4.40 -9.60
N GLU A 39 -2.26 4.84 -10.74
CA GLU A 39 -1.49 5.68 -11.65
C GLU A 39 -1.08 6.99 -11.01
N HIS A 40 -1.79 7.39 -9.97
CA HIS A 40 -1.48 8.64 -9.28
C HIS A 40 -0.23 8.55 -8.43
N ILE A 41 0.25 7.35 -8.17
CA ILE A 41 1.43 7.16 -7.35
C ILE A 41 2.63 7.00 -8.28
N PRO A 42 3.60 7.92 -8.22
CA PRO A 42 4.76 7.81 -9.10
C PRO A 42 5.60 6.59 -8.72
N THR A 43 6.11 5.91 -9.73
CA THR A 43 6.91 4.71 -9.50
C THR A 43 8.19 5.01 -8.75
N SER A 44 8.67 6.25 -8.83
CA SER A 44 9.88 6.62 -8.12
C SER A 44 9.72 6.52 -6.62
N LYS A 45 8.49 6.54 -6.12
CA LYS A 45 8.22 6.40 -4.70
C LYS A 45 7.98 4.96 -4.29
N LEU A 46 7.85 4.07 -5.25
CA LEU A 46 7.58 2.67 -4.98
C LEU A 46 8.90 1.91 -4.91
N THR A 47 9.57 2.03 -3.78
CA THR A 47 10.85 1.37 -3.57
C THR A 47 10.72 0.42 -2.40
N VAL A 48 11.57 -0.58 -2.39
CA VAL A 48 11.58 -1.57 -1.32
C VAL A 48 11.82 -0.87 0.00
N GLY A 49 11.00 -1.19 0.98
CA GLY A 49 11.10 -0.58 2.30
C GLY A 49 10.17 0.59 2.53
N THR A 50 9.55 1.11 1.46
CA THR A 50 8.63 2.23 1.59
C THR A 50 7.33 1.75 2.21
N ARG A 51 6.82 2.52 3.18
CA ARG A 51 5.53 2.20 3.78
C ARG A 51 4.41 2.79 2.96
N VAL A 52 3.35 2.02 2.83
CA VAL A 52 2.20 2.44 2.04
C VAL A 52 0.93 2.09 2.78
N ALA A 53 -0.13 2.81 2.45
CA ALA A 53 -1.46 2.50 2.94
C ALA A 53 -2.22 1.81 1.83
N LEU A 54 -2.83 0.69 2.14
CA LEU A 54 -3.58 -0.10 1.18
C LEU A 54 -5.05 -0.09 1.53
N ASN A 55 -5.87 -0.24 0.52
CA ASN A 55 -7.26 -0.55 0.75
C ASN A 55 -7.37 -2.06 0.84
N LYS A 56 -7.78 -2.54 2.01
CA LYS A 56 -7.84 -3.98 2.25
C LYS A 56 -8.89 -4.66 1.39
N ALA A 57 -9.96 -3.94 1.09
CA ALA A 57 -11.05 -4.52 0.31
C ALA A 57 -10.65 -4.72 -1.16
N THR A 58 -9.87 -3.82 -1.71
CA THR A 58 -9.48 -3.90 -3.12
C THR A 58 -8.05 -4.33 -3.30
N LEU A 59 -7.28 -4.38 -2.22
CA LEU A 59 -5.85 -4.71 -2.27
C LEU A 59 -5.11 -3.81 -3.23
N SER A 60 -5.33 -2.51 -3.11
CA SER A 60 -4.63 -1.55 -3.93
C SER A 60 -3.98 -0.50 -3.06
N VAL A 61 -2.86 0.02 -3.53
CA VAL A 61 -2.14 1.06 -2.80
C VAL A 61 -2.90 2.36 -2.96
N ILE A 62 -3.20 2.99 -1.83
CA ILE A 62 -3.90 4.25 -1.83
C ILE A 62 -2.91 5.40 -1.77
N SER A 63 -1.92 5.29 -0.92
CA SER A 63 -0.95 6.36 -0.78
C SER A 63 0.34 5.83 -0.20
N VAL A 64 1.39 6.60 -0.39
CA VAL A 64 2.69 6.32 0.19
C VAL A 64 2.79 7.11 1.48
N ILE A 65 3.24 6.47 2.54
CA ILE A 65 3.38 7.11 3.83
C ILE A 65 4.80 7.66 3.92
N PRO A 66 4.94 8.97 4.04
CA PRO A 66 6.28 9.55 4.11
C PRO A 66 6.95 9.19 5.43
N GLU A 67 8.23 9.02 5.38
CA GLU A 67 9.00 8.81 6.58
C GLU A 67 9.38 10.15 7.17
N ALA A 68 9.27 10.23 8.47
CA ALA A 68 9.59 11.47 9.14
C ALA A 68 11.10 11.69 9.20
#